data_e6f6b5bd613ecabd84ef7d56e340dae0
#
_entry.id   e6f6b5bd613ecabd84ef7d56e340dae0
#
_cell.length_a   1.000
_cell.length_b   1.000
_cell.length_c   1.000
_cell.angle_alpha   90.00
_cell.angle_beta   90.00
_cell.angle_gamma   90.00
#
_symmetry.space_group_name_H-M   'P 1'
#
loop_
_entity.id
_entity.type
_entity.pdbx_description
1 polymer ?
#
loop_
_entity_poly.entity_id
_entity_poly.type
_entity_poly.pdbx_seq_one_letter_code
_entity_poly.pdbx_strand_id
1 'polypeptide(L)' 'MTMYTIRYVGGHVQVYDFRGAFLFSADNEREAREELDSYEEFAA' A
#
# COMPACT_ATOMS: atom_id res chain seq x y z
N MET A 1 0.38 -5.41 14.43
CA MET A 1 -0.28 -5.80 13.17
C MET A 1 -0.55 -4.57 12.33
N THR A 2 -0.13 -4.60 11.08
CA THR A 2 -0.24 -3.44 10.21
C THR A 2 -1.50 -3.55 9.36
N MET A 3 -2.25 -2.45 9.28
CA MET A 3 -3.45 -2.41 8.47
C MET A 3 -3.33 -1.34 7.41
N TYR A 4 -3.50 -1.75 6.17
CA TYR A 4 -3.43 -0.84 5.03
C TYR A 4 -4.69 -0.99 4.20
N THR A 5 -5.03 0.08 3.49
CA THR A 5 -6.16 0.07 2.58
C THR A 5 -5.65 0.19 1.15
N ILE A 6 -6.14 -0.69 0.29
CA ILE A 6 -5.77 -0.66 -1.12
C ILE A 6 -7.01 -0.30 -1.93
N ARG A 7 -6.89 0.73 -2.76
CA ARG A 7 -7.97 1.17 -3.62
C ARG A 7 -7.58 0.98 -5.08
N TYR A 8 -8.54 0.51 -5.87
CA TYR A 8 -8.33 0.32 -7.31
C TYR A 8 -8.82 1.55 -8.04
N VAL A 9 -7.92 2.19 -8.77
CA VAL A 9 -8.23 3.44 -9.45
C VAL A 9 -7.68 3.37 -10.87
N GLY A 10 -8.59 3.24 -11.84
CA GLY A 10 -8.22 3.42 -13.24
C GLY A 10 -6.99 2.68 -13.71
N GLY A 11 -6.91 1.38 -13.49
CA GLY A 11 -5.80 0.59 -14.00
C GLY A 11 -4.60 0.49 -13.08
N HIS A 12 -4.67 1.08 -11.89
CA HIS A 12 -3.60 0.94 -10.91
C HIS A 12 -4.22 0.92 -9.52
N VAL A 13 -3.37 0.72 -8.51
CA VAL A 13 -3.85 0.68 -7.13
C VAL A 13 -3.16 1.78 -6.33
N GLN A 14 -3.87 2.28 -5.33
CA GLN A 14 -3.34 3.26 -4.39
C GLN A 14 -3.39 2.67 -3.00
N VAL A 15 -2.33 2.88 -2.22
CA VAL A 15 -2.21 2.29 -0.90
C VAL A 15 -2.23 3.40 0.14
N TYR A 16 -3.05 3.20 1.18
CA TYR A 16 -3.22 4.15 2.28
C TYR A 16 -2.94 3.45 3.59
N ASP A 17 -2.47 4.21 4.58
CA ASP A 17 -2.24 3.63 5.89
C ASP A 17 -3.55 3.58 6.67
N PHE A 18 -3.45 3.12 7.93
CA PHE A 18 -4.65 2.93 8.74
C PHE A 18 -5.33 4.26 9.09
N ARG A 19 -4.64 5.37 8.94
CA ARG A 19 -5.21 6.68 9.21
C ARG A 19 -5.81 7.31 7.97
N GLY A 20 -5.68 6.64 6.82
CA GLY A 20 -6.20 7.17 5.58
C GLY A 20 -5.23 8.05 4.83
N ALA A 21 -3.97 8.09 5.27
CA ALA A 21 -2.97 8.90 4.58
C ALA A 21 -2.40 8.13 3.40
N PHE A 22 -2.27 8.80 2.27
CA PHE A 22 -1.73 8.18 1.07
C PHE A 22 -0.26 7.81 1.27
N LEU A 23 0.08 6.59 0.90
CA LEU A 23 1.46 6.12 0.99
C LEU A 23 2.14 6.08 -0.37
N PHE A 24 1.58 5.30 -1.27
CA PHE A 24 2.17 5.16 -2.61
C PHE A 24 1.16 4.52 -3.54
N SER A 25 1.49 4.49 -4.82
CA SER A 25 0.66 3.80 -5.81
C SER A 25 1.51 2.73 -6.49
N ALA A 26 0.84 1.74 -7.07
CA ALA A 26 1.49 0.64 -7.76
C ALA A 26 0.66 0.23 -8.97
N ASP A 27 1.26 -0.55 -9.85
CA ASP A 27 0.56 -0.97 -11.08
C ASP A 27 -0.52 -2.01 -10.78
N ASN A 28 -0.30 -2.85 -9.77
CA ASN A 28 -1.27 -3.88 -9.42
C ASN A 28 -1.11 -4.22 -7.94
N GLU A 29 -2.01 -5.07 -7.46
CA GLU A 29 -2.03 -5.41 -6.05
C GLU A 29 -0.78 -6.17 -5.63
N ARG A 30 -0.27 -6.99 -6.51
CA ARG A 30 0.93 -7.77 -6.19
C ARG A 30 2.10 -6.86 -5.90
N GLU A 31 2.31 -5.85 -6.73
CA GLU A 31 3.40 -4.91 -6.50
C GLU A 31 3.16 -4.10 -5.23
N ALA A 32 1.90 -3.76 -4.98
CA ALA A 32 1.57 -3.02 -3.77
C ALA A 32 1.94 -3.84 -2.53
N ARG A 33 1.68 -5.13 -2.54
CA ARG A 33 2.02 -5.97 -1.40
C ARG A 33 3.51 -6.08 -1.19
N GLU A 34 4.27 -6.16 -2.29
CA GLU A 34 5.72 -6.22 -2.18
C GLU A 34 6.28 -4.95 -1.58
N GLU A 35 5.73 -3.81 -1.98
CA GLU A 35 6.16 -2.55 -1.41
C GLU A 35 5.78 -2.44 0.06
N LEU A 36 4.61 -2.95 0.42
CA LEU A 36 4.19 -2.92 1.81
C LEU A 36 5.13 -3.72 2.71
N ASP A 37 5.66 -4.81 2.20
CA ASP A 37 6.65 -5.56 2.95
C ASP A 37 7.83 -4.69 3.34
N SER A 38 8.32 -3.90 2.39
CA SER A 38 9.42 -2.99 2.69
C SER A 38 9.03 -1.95 3.72
N TYR A 39 7.81 -1.44 3.61
CA TYR A 39 7.34 -0.46 4.58
C TYR A 39 7.31 -1.03 5.98
N GLU A 40 6.87 -2.28 6.10
CA GLU A 40 6.78 -2.91 7.40
C GLU A 40 8.16 -3.10 8.01
N GLU A 41 9.14 -3.43 7.19
CA GLU A 41 10.50 -3.56 7.69
C GLU A 41 11.03 -2.25 8.22
N PHE A 42 10.73 -1.16 7.53
CA PHE A 42 11.15 0.15 7.99
C PHE A 42 10.44 0.56 9.26
N ALA A 43 9.18 0.20 9.38
CA ALA A 43 8.37 0.60 10.51
C ALA A 43 8.76 -0.14 11.78
N ALA A 44 9.41 -1.26 11.66
CA ALA A 44 9.84 -2.03 12.83
C ALA A 44 11.04 -1.39 13.55
#